data_7668d4779e1b644009c5c36b7ffc1151
#
_entry.id   7668d4779e1b644009c5c36b7ffc1151
#
_cell.length_a   1.000
_cell.length_b   1.000
_cell.length_c   1.000
_cell.angle_alpha   90.00
_cell.angle_beta   90.00
_cell.angle_gamma   90.00
#
_symmetry.space_group_name_H-M   'P 1'
#
loop_
_entity.id
_entity.type
_entity.pdbx_description
1 polymer ?
#
loop_
_entity_poly.entity_id
_entity_poly.type
_entity_poly.pdbx_seq_one_letter_code
_entity_poly.pdbx_strand_id
1 'polypeptide(L)'
;PMMFGPGEDWYAKPDAGALIVSPAEEHLMEPHDAWADDMVLAEGLARYEEMVTEPVTRLLASWAGLRTFSPDRVLVIGRDLREPTFFWLAGQGGYGFQTCPAASRLAADLIGGRTPELGADLVAELSPARFG
;
A
#
# COMPACT_ATOMS: atom_id res chain seq x y z
N PRO A 1 9.75 -11.81 -11.83
CA PRO A 1 8.96 -12.08 -10.64
C PRO A 1 9.33 -11.10 -9.52
N MET A 2 8.41 -10.82 -8.63
CA MET A 2 8.62 -10.08 -7.40
C MET A 2 9.03 -11.06 -6.30
N MET A 3 9.91 -10.63 -5.42
CA MET A 3 10.40 -11.40 -4.27
C MET A 3 10.03 -10.65 -2.99
N PHE A 4 9.71 -11.40 -1.94
CA PHE A 4 9.42 -10.86 -0.61
C PHE A 4 10.33 -11.52 0.41
N GLY A 5 10.81 -10.75 1.37
CA GLY A 5 11.48 -11.27 2.53
C GLY A 5 10.54 -12.01 3.48
N PRO A 6 11.06 -12.87 4.36
CA PRO A 6 10.27 -13.48 5.42
C PRO A 6 9.62 -12.41 6.29
N GLY A 7 8.32 -12.54 6.55
CA GLY A 7 7.57 -11.54 7.31
C GLY A 7 7.28 -10.23 6.57
N GLU A 8 7.54 -10.19 5.24
CA GLU A 8 7.30 -9.00 4.40
C GLU A 8 8.14 -7.77 4.80
N ASP A 9 9.29 -7.99 5.42
CA ASP A 9 10.20 -6.95 5.92
C ASP A 9 11.08 -6.31 4.84
N TRP A 10 11.03 -6.83 3.62
CA TRP A 10 11.54 -6.22 2.38
C TRP A 10 10.84 -6.85 1.16
N TYR A 11 10.89 -6.15 0.05
CA TYR A 11 10.55 -6.76 -1.24
C TYR A 11 11.49 -6.26 -2.33
N ALA A 12 11.66 -7.07 -3.37
CA ALA A 12 12.45 -6.71 -4.53
C ALA A 12 11.78 -7.14 -5.84
N LYS A 13 12.01 -6.37 -6.89
CA LYS A 13 11.57 -6.71 -8.26
C LYS A 13 12.57 -6.22 -9.30
N PRO A 14 12.77 -6.95 -10.40
CA PRO A 14 13.52 -6.47 -11.56
C PRO A 14 12.83 -5.25 -12.20
N ASP A 15 13.63 -4.27 -12.61
CA ASP A 15 13.16 -3.08 -13.30
C ASP A 15 14.24 -2.54 -14.26
N ALA A 16 13.96 -2.55 -15.55
CA ALA A 16 14.82 -1.98 -16.62
C ALA A 16 16.32 -2.34 -16.51
N GLY A 17 16.65 -3.58 -16.21
CA GLY A 17 18.04 -4.03 -16.08
C GLY A 17 18.68 -3.78 -14.71
N ALA A 18 17.94 -3.23 -13.78
CA ALA A 18 18.30 -3.05 -12.38
C ALA A 18 17.36 -3.84 -11.46
N LEU A 19 17.49 -3.65 -10.17
CA LEU A 19 16.61 -4.21 -9.16
C LEU A 19 16.11 -3.08 -8.26
N ILE A 20 14.79 -3.00 -8.09
CA ILE A 20 14.18 -2.18 -7.04
C ILE A 20 14.16 -3.03 -5.77
N VAL A 21 14.66 -2.49 -4.68
CA VAL A 21 14.60 -3.08 -3.34
C VAL A 21 13.95 -2.08 -2.41
N SER A 22 12.91 -2.51 -1.69
CA SER A 22 12.21 -1.70 -0.70
C SER A 22 12.40 -2.29 0.68
N PRO A 23 12.73 -1.49 1.70
CA PRO A 23 12.78 -1.91 3.10
C PRO A 23 11.40 -2.22 3.69
N ALA A 24 10.32 -1.95 2.95
CA ALA A 24 8.93 -2.19 3.36
C ALA A 24 8.53 -1.54 4.71
N GLU A 25 9.27 -0.53 5.17
CA GLU A 25 8.97 0.15 6.42
C GLU A 25 7.65 0.92 6.37
N GLU A 26 7.02 1.07 7.53
CA GLU A 26 5.71 1.72 7.68
C GLU A 26 5.69 2.61 8.93
N HIS A 27 6.79 3.33 9.18
CA HIS A 27 6.86 4.25 10.29
C HIS A 27 5.85 5.39 10.14
N LEU A 28 5.11 5.67 11.22
CA LEU A 28 4.15 6.77 11.22
C LEU A 28 4.90 8.10 11.09
N MET A 29 4.52 8.88 10.10
CA MET A 29 5.09 10.19 9.82
C MET A 29 3.99 11.22 9.61
N GLU A 30 4.25 12.45 9.99
CA GLU A 30 3.40 13.58 9.61
C GLU A 30 3.46 13.81 8.09
N PRO A 31 2.38 14.31 7.45
CA PRO A 31 2.40 14.62 6.03
C PRO A 31 3.51 15.62 5.66
N HIS A 32 4.38 15.24 4.73
CA HIS A 32 5.49 16.05 4.24
C HIS A 32 5.95 15.56 2.86
N ASP A 33 6.82 16.30 2.20
CA ASP A 33 7.53 15.80 1.01
C ASP A 33 8.55 14.74 1.46
N ALA A 34 8.26 13.48 1.15
CA ALA A 34 9.05 12.35 1.60
C ALA A 34 10.32 12.18 0.76
N TRP A 35 11.43 11.91 1.44
CA TRP A 35 12.68 11.45 0.84
C TRP A 35 13.17 10.21 1.57
N ALA A 36 14.01 9.42 0.90
CA ALA A 36 14.56 8.21 1.50
C ALA A 36 15.47 8.58 2.68
N ASP A 37 15.26 7.89 3.80
CA ASP A 37 16.17 7.93 4.95
C ASP A 37 17.33 6.94 4.69
N ASP A 38 18.57 7.42 4.82
CA ASP A 38 19.77 6.66 4.50
C ASP A 38 19.96 5.44 5.44
N MET A 39 19.54 5.55 6.70
CA MET A 39 19.65 4.45 7.66
C MET A 39 18.61 3.37 7.37
N VAL A 40 17.35 3.76 7.13
CA VAL A 40 16.28 2.84 6.74
C VAL A 40 16.64 2.11 5.45
N LEU A 41 17.20 2.84 4.49
CA LEU A 41 17.67 2.25 3.23
C LEU A 41 18.80 1.24 3.47
N ALA A 42 19.81 1.60 4.26
CA ALA A 42 20.93 0.71 4.56
C ALA A 42 20.49 -0.57 5.29
N GLU A 43 19.63 -0.44 6.30
CA GLU A 43 19.07 -1.58 7.01
C GLU A 43 18.23 -2.49 6.09
N GLY A 44 17.43 -1.90 5.21
CA GLY A 44 16.63 -2.66 4.24
C GLY A 44 17.50 -3.43 3.23
N LEU A 45 18.57 -2.79 2.75
CA LEU A 45 19.54 -3.45 1.87
C LEU A 45 20.30 -4.57 2.60
N ALA A 46 20.68 -4.38 3.86
CA ALA A 46 21.32 -5.42 4.66
C ALA A 46 20.42 -6.65 4.82
N ARG A 47 19.12 -6.45 5.17
CA ARG A 47 18.14 -7.55 5.26
C ARG A 47 17.97 -8.27 3.92
N TYR A 48 17.96 -7.53 2.82
CA TYR A 48 17.90 -8.12 1.48
C TYR A 48 19.14 -8.97 1.19
N GLU A 49 20.35 -8.46 1.46
CA GLU A 49 21.63 -9.17 1.21
C GLU A 49 21.79 -10.45 2.02
N GLU A 50 21.20 -10.55 3.22
CA GLU A 50 21.16 -11.78 4.00
C GLU A 50 20.43 -12.94 3.30
N MET A 51 19.53 -12.63 2.36
CA MET A 51 18.66 -13.61 1.70
C MET A 51 19.04 -13.90 0.24
N VAL A 52 20.06 -13.22 -0.28
CA VAL A 52 20.49 -13.38 -1.66
C VAL A 52 21.98 -13.68 -1.76
N THR A 53 22.40 -14.24 -2.88
CA THR A 53 23.80 -14.59 -3.12
C THR A 53 24.60 -13.46 -3.79
N GLU A 54 23.92 -12.53 -4.44
CA GLU A 54 24.54 -11.43 -5.18
C GLU A 54 24.51 -10.15 -4.33
N PRO A 55 25.67 -9.52 -4.08
CA PRO A 55 25.73 -8.31 -3.27
C PRO A 55 25.16 -7.10 -4.00
N VAL A 56 24.69 -6.12 -3.26
CA VAL A 56 24.34 -4.79 -3.77
C VAL A 56 25.62 -4.01 -4.06
N THR A 57 25.99 -3.90 -5.32
CA THR A 57 27.27 -3.28 -5.72
C THR A 57 27.16 -1.75 -5.82
N ARG A 58 25.99 -1.22 -6.12
CA ARG A 58 25.80 0.22 -6.33
C ARG A 58 24.33 0.62 -6.20
N LEU A 59 24.08 1.64 -5.41
CA LEU A 59 22.81 2.36 -5.41
C LEU A 59 22.73 3.24 -6.66
N LEU A 60 21.69 3.07 -7.48
CA LEU A 60 21.44 3.86 -8.68
C LEU A 60 20.58 5.08 -8.42
N ALA A 61 19.55 4.91 -7.59
CA ALA A 61 18.63 5.95 -7.16
C ALA A 61 17.94 5.52 -5.86
N SER A 62 17.50 6.49 -5.06
CA SER A 62 16.62 6.27 -3.92
C SER A 62 15.46 7.25 -3.94
N TRP A 63 14.31 6.83 -3.44
CA TRP A 63 13.14 7.68 -3.27
C TRP A 63 12.28 7.13 -2.14
N ALA A 64 11.39 7.94 -1.64
CA ALA A 64 10.37 7.55 -0.69
C ALA A 64 9.02 8.16 -1.07
N GLY A 65 7.97 7.67 -0.45
CA GLY A 65 6.61 8.18 -0.62
C GLY A 65 5.77 7.83 0.60
N LEU A 66 4.89 8.71 0.99
CA LEU A 66 3.96 8.45 2.08
C LEU A 66 2.82 7.54 1.59
N ARG A 67 2.41 6.63 2.47
CA ARG A 67 1.26 5.77 2.30
C ARG A 67 0.19 6.14 3.31
N THR A 68 -1.06 6.11 2.91
CA THR A 68 -2.18 6.40 3.79
C THR A 68 -2.82 5.11 4.26
N PHE A 69 -2.87 4.92 5.57
CA PHE A 69 -3.55 3.81 6.23
C PHE A 69 -4.75 4.31 7.03
N SER A 70 -5.83 3.55 7.01
CA SER A 70 -6.89 3.66 8.01
C SER A 70 -6.42 3.09 9.36
N PRO A 71 -7.10 3.39 10.47
CA PRO A 71 -6.70 2.87 11.79
C PRO A 71 -6.59 1.34 11.88
N ASP A 72 -7.44 0.63 11.16
CA ASP A 72 -7.47 -0.83 11.08
C ASP A 72 -6.67 -1.40 9.89
N ARG A 73 -6.02 -0.52 9.10
CA ARG A 73 -5.19 -0.86 7.93
C ARG A 73 -5.97 -1.49 6.76
N VAL A 74 -7.29 -1.41 6.78
CA VAL A 74 -8.19 -1.89 5.71
C VAL A 74 -8.66 -0.72 4.86
N LEU A 75 -8.80 -0.89 3.53
CA LEU A 75 -9.29 0.15 2.64
C LEU A 75 -10.63 0.72 3.12
N VAL A 76 -10.86 1.99 2.84
CA VAL A 76 -12.12 2.68 3.16
C VAL A 76 -12.83 3.03 1.86
N ILE A 77 -13.95 2.35 1.58
CA ILE A 77 -14.71 2.49 0.34
C ILE A 77 -16.19 2.64 0.66
N GLY A 78 -16.76 3.81 0.44
CA GLY A 78 -18.17 4.04 0.69
C GLY A 78 -18.51 5.49 0.98
N ARG A 79 -19.80 5.76 1.15
CA ARG A 79 -20.29 7.11 1.51
C ARG A 79 -20.00 7.42 2.97
N ASP A 80 -19.67 8.67 3.23
CA ASP A 80 -19.53 9.16 4.60
C ASP A 80 -20.87 9.10 5.32
N LEU A 81 -20.85 8.75 6.63
CA LEU A 81 -22.08 8.62 7.42
C LEU A 81 -22.71 9.98 7.79
N ARG A 82 -21.90 11.02 7.92
CA ARG A 82 -22.33 12.35 8.33
C ARG A 82 -22.61 13.26 7.13
N GLU A 83 -21.88 13.00 6.02
CA GLU A 83 -22.01 13.74 4.78
C GLU A 83 -22.18 12.76 3.59
N PRO A 84 -23.41 12.29 3.32
CA PRO A 84 -23.67 11.26 2.30
C PRO A 84 -23.32 11.66 0.87
N THR A 85 -23.07 12.94 0.61
CA THR A 85 -22.57 13.41 -0.70
C THR A 85 -21.09 13.16 -0.88
N PHE A 86 -20.35 12.96 0.22
CA PHE A 86 -18.94 12.61 0.20
C PHE A 86 -18.74 11.09 0.10
N PHE A 87 -17.81 10.68 -0.75
CA PHE A 87 -17.48 9.27 -0.96
C PHE A 87 -15.99 9.01 -0.69
N TRP A 88 -15.73 8.10 0.21
CA TRP A 88 -14.39 7.64 0.55
C TRP A 88 -13.89 6.61 -0.44
N LEU A 89 -12.69 6.78 -0.98
CA LEU A 89 -11.87 5.79 -1.66
C LEU A 89 -10.43 6.03 -1.21
N ALA A 90 -10.09 5.51 -0.05
CA ALA A 90 -8.88 5.87 0.68
C ALA A 90 -8.30 4.68 1.45
N GLY A 91 -7.18 4.89 2.14
CA GLY A 91 -6.58 3.89 3.00
C GLY A 91 -5.94 2.72 2.25
N GLN A 92 -5.49 2.93 1.00
CA GLN A 92 -4.91 1.86 0.17
C GLN A 92 -3.58 1.31 0.73
N GLY A 93 -2.93 2.02 1.63
CA GLY A 93 -1.67 1.60 2.23
C GLY A 93 -0.63 1.23 1.17
N GLY A 94 -0.01 0.07 1.33
CA GLY A 94 0.93 -0.50 0.36
C GLY A 94 0.29 -1.29 -0.78
N TYR A 95 -1.03 -1.47 -0.80
CA TYR A 95 -1.74 -2.42 -1.66
C TYR A 95 -2.59 -1.77 -2.77
N GLY A 96 -2.52 -0.44 -2.92
CA GLY A 96 -3.38 0.29 -3.85
C GLY A 96 -3.26 -0.18 -5.30
N PHE A 97 -2.06 -0.48 -5.76
CA PHE A 97 -1.84 -0.92 -7.14
C PHE A 97 -2.52 -2.28 -7.43
N GLN A 98 -2.35 -3.25 -6.55
CA GLN A 98 -2.92 -4.59 -6.75
C GLN A 98 -4.42 -4.65 -6.48
N THR A 99 -4.96 -3.79 -5.61
CA THR A 99 -6.38 -3.77 -5.28
C THR A 99 -7.22 -2.86 -6.19
N CYS A 100 -6.58 -1.98 -6.97
CA CYS A 100 -7.28 -0.96 -7.74
C CYS A 100 -8.38 -1.50 -8.68
N PRO A 101 -8.27 -2.64 -9.36
CA PRO A 101 -9.35 -3.11 -10.21
C PRO A 101 -10.64 -3.42 -9.43
N ALA A 102 -10.52 -4.16 -8.32
CA ALA A 102 -11.65 -4.51 -7.47
C ALA A 102 -12.20 -3.30 -6.70
N ALA A 103 -11.31 -2.47 -6.14
CA ALA A 103 -11.70 -1.25 -5.43
C ALA A 103 -12.43 -0.26 -6.34
N SER A 104 -11.94 -0.06 -7.57
CA SER A 104 -12.60 0.82 -8.55
C SER A 104 -13.97 0.28 -8.96
N ARG A 105 -14.10 -1.04 -9.17
CA ARG A 105 -15.37 -1.66 -9.50
C ARG A 105 -16.37 -1.48 -8.37
N LEU A 106 -15.97 -1.78 -7.12
CA LEU A 106 -16.81 -1.58 -5.95
C LEU A 106 -17.25 -0.12 -5.81
N ALA A 107 -16.33 0.83 -5.93
CA ALA A 107 -16.64 2.26 -5.85
C ALA A 107 -17.67 2.67 -6.94
N ALA A 108 -17.47 2.21 -8.18
CA ALA A 108 -18.40 2.51 -9.28
C ALA A 108 -19.79 1.91 -9.04
N ASP A 109 -19.89 0.72 -8.47
CA ASP A 109 -21.17 0.09 -8.16
C ASP A 109 -21.89 0.83 -7.03
N LEU A 110 -21.20 1.16 -5.94
CA LEU A 110 -21.77 1.91 -4.81
C LEU A 110 -22.21 3.32 -5.20
N ILE A 111 -21.41 4.04 -5.98
CA ILE A 111 -21.76 5.39 -6.47
C ILE A 111 -22.97 5.31 -7.40
N GLY A 112 -22.98 4.32 -8.28
CA GLY A 112 -24.05 4.12 -9.27
C GLY A 112 -25.30 3.43 -8.74
N GLY A 113 -25.36 3.09 -7.45
CA GLY A 113 -26.51 2.40 -6.84
C GLY A 113 -26.72 0.98 -7.37
N ARG A 114 -25.66 0.33 -7.87
CA ARG A 114 -25.70 -1.06 -8.33
C ARG A 114 -25.32 -2.01 -7.19
N THR A 115 -25.79 -3.25 -7.30
CA THR A 115 -25.36 -4.31 -6.37
C THR A 115 -23.91 -4.68 -6.68
N PRO A 116 -22.98 -4.58 -5.68
CA PRO A 116 -21.60 -5.00 -5.87
C PRO A 116 -21.47 -6.49 -6.15
N GLU A 117 -20.46 -6.87 -6.93
CA GLU A 117 -20.07 -8.27 -7.13
C GLU A 117 -19.44 -8.90 -5.87
N LEU A 118 -18.85 -8.06 -5.01
CA LEU A 118 -18.26 -8.49 -3.72
C LEU A 118 -19.38 -8.86 -2.73
N GLY A 119 -19.11 -9.87 -1.90
CA GLY A 119 -20.03 -10.28 -0.84
C GLY A 119 -20.33 -9.15 0.15
N ALA A 120 -21.56 -9.14 0.69
CA ALA A 120 -22.04 -8.09 1.56
C ALA A 120 -21.14 -7.90 2.83
N ASP A 121 -20.59 -8.98 3.37
CA ASP A 121 -19.72 -8.94 4.53
C ASP A 121 -18.43 -8.16 4.22
N LEU A 122 -17.79 -8.45 3.09
CA LEU A 122 -16.60 -7.73 2.66
C LEU A 122 -16.90 -6.25 2.34
N VAL A 123 -18.05 -5.97 1.72
CA VAL A 123 -18.48 -4.57 1.47
C VAL A 123 -18.66 -3.82 2.80
N ALA A 124 -19.22 -4.47 3.81
CA ALA A 124 -19.38 -3.89 5.14
C ALA A 124 -18.02 -3.63 5.83
N GLU A 125 -17.07 -4.57 5.71
CA GLU A 125 -15.70 -4.41 6.22
C GLU A 125 -14.94 -3.27 5.55
N LEU A 126 -15.24 -2.96 4.29
CA LEU A 126 -14.62 -1.85 3.56
C LEU A 126 -15.35 -0.52 3.81
N SER A 127 -16.56 -0.54 4.35
CA SER A 127 -17.37 0.67 4.56
C SER A 127 -16.78 1.58 5.64
N PRO A 128 -16.83 2.92 5.47
CA PRO A 128 -16.50 3.86 6.55
C PRO A 128 -17.42 3.70 7.78
N ALA A 129 -18.59 3.08 7.64
CA ALA A 129 -19.52 2.80 8.74
C ALA A 129 -18.92 1.93 9.86
N ARG A 130 -17.86 1.18 9.58
CA ARG A 130 -17.15 0.38 10.59
C ARG A 130 -16.41 1.19 11.65
N PHE A 131 -16.27 2.48 11.43
CA PHE A 131 -15.64 3.39 12.40
C PHE A 131 -16.64 4.15 13.30
N GLY A 132 -17.92 3.86 13.23
CA GLY A 132 -18.96 4.39 14.10
C GLY A 132 -19.88 5.37 13.46
#